data_00eaa0b19275ec835bf53354e064228c
#
_entry.id   00eaa0b19275ec835bf53354e064228c
#
_cell.length_a   1.000
_cell.length_b   1.000
_cell.length_c   1.000
_cell.angle_alpha   90.00
_cell.angle_beta   90.00
_cell.angle_gamma   90.00
#
_symmetry.space_group_name_H-M   'P 1'
#
loop_
_entity.id
_entity.type
_entity.pdbx_description
1 polymer ?
#
loop_
_entity_poly.entity_id
_entity_poly.type
_entity_poly.pdbx_seq_one_letter_code
_entity_poly.pdbx_strand_id
1 'polypeptide(L)'
;RETLQHLGLPAAGSLEEAAAQIRAQRFSYMPLEVLSPRLRDLIDLRPVFGLRSPVHSFSRMINPFSAPTMMMGIFHRGFMDIHAGAARILGQPRMAVFRGEGGEIERRPNKPTQVWITEGDAEPLVETWPALLDDPHQPADGAMDLHEIERVWRGDSEHAYAVASVVGTIAVTLRTMGKAASVAEAESLASGIWAARNRQFLGVAA
;
A
#
# COMPACT_ATOMS: atom_id res chain seq x y z
N ARG A 1 2.94 3.86 -13.10
CA ARG A 1 3.95 3.16 -13.89
C ARG A 1 5.09 4.08 -14.29
N GLU A 2 4.79 5.20 -14.91
CA GLU A 2 5.78 6.19 -15.35
C GLU A 2 6.70 6.61 -14.22
N THR A 3 6.14 6.89 -13.04
CA THR A 3 6.89 7.22 -11.84
C THR A 3 7.87 6.12 -11.43
N LEU A 4 7.42 4.86 -11.39
CA LEU A 4 8.28 3.73 -11.04
C LEU A 4 9.38 3.51 -12.08
N GLN A 5 9.06 3.66 -13.35
CA GLN A 5 10.04 3.58 -14.43
C GLN A 5 11.09 4.70 -14.31
N HIS A 6 10.63 5.93 -14.02
CA HIS A 6 11.53 7.08 -13.75
C HIS A 6 12.47 6.80 -12.58
N LEU A 7 11.98 6.14 -11.54
CA LEU A 7 12.77 5.75 -10.36
C LEU A 7 13.66 4.51 -10.58
N GLY A 8 13.78 3.99 -11.80
CA GLY A 8 14.57 2.80 -12.09
C GLY A 8 13.95 1.48 -11.57
N LEU A 9 12.64 1.48 -11.31
CA LEU A 9 11.89 0.34 -10.80
C LEU A 9 10.87 -0.15 -11.86
N PRO A 10 11.33 -0.82 -12.93
CA PRO A 10 10.45 -1.24 -14.01
C PRO A 10 9.43 -2.28 -13.55
N ALA A 11 8.27 -2.29 -14.20
CA ALA A 11 7.25 -3.30 -13.97
C ALA A 11 7.76 -4.68 -14.42
N ALA A 12 7.47 -5.71 -13.63
CA ALA A 12 7.76 -7.09 -13.99
C ALA A 12 6.80 -7.58 -15.10
N GLY A 13 7.33 -8.26 -16.09
CA GLY A 13 6.60 -8.88 -17.19
C GLY A 13 6.19 -10.32 -16.93
N SER A 14 6.64 -10.94 -15.83
CA SER A 14 6.25 -12.28 -15.41
C SER A 14 6.42 -12.48 -13.90
N LEU A 15 5.89 -13.60 -13.37
CA LEU A 15 6.10 -13.98 -11.95
C LEU A 15 7.58 -14.28 -11.67
N GLU A 16 8.28 -14.89 -12.59
CA GLU A 16 9.71 -15.20 -12.47
C GLU A 16 10.54 -13.92 -12.39
N GLU A 17 10.25 -12.95 -13.24
CA GLU A 17 10.90 -11.63 -13.20
C GLU A 17 10.59 -10.89 -11.91
N ALA A 18 9.33 -10.88 -11.47
CA ALA A 18 8.96 -10.27 -10.19
C ALA A 18 9.72 -10.91 -9.02
N ALA A 19 9.84 -12.24 -8.99
CA ALA A 19 10.62 -12.95 -7.98
C ALA A 19 12.12 -12.58 -8.04
N ALA A 20 12.68 -12.42 -9.23
CA ALA A 20 14.06 -11.99 -9.42
C ALA A 20 14.28 -10.55 -8.91
N GLN A 21 13.38 -9.62 -9.24
CA GLN A 21 13.40 -8.24 -8.75
C GLN A 21 13.31 -8.17 -7.23
N ILE A 22 12.41 -8.94 -6.60
CA ILE A 22 12.28 -9.00 -5.14
C ILE A 22 13.59 -9.48 -4.49
N ARG A 23 14.25 -10.49 -5.06
CA ARG A 23 15.54 -10.97 -4.54
C ARG A 23 16.66 -9.94 -4.68
N ALA A 24 16.71 -9.25 -5.82
CA ALA A 24 17.78 -8.30 -6.13
C ALA A 24 17.61 -6.96 -5.40
N GLN A 25 16.40 -6.40 -5.40
CA GLN A 25 16.15 -5.02 -4.96
C GLN A 25 15.06 -4.89 -3.88
N ARG A 26 14.52 -6.03 -3.36
CA ARG A 26 13.50 -6.08 -2.30
C ARG A 26 12.15 -5.44 -2.70
N PHE A 27 11.96 -5.18 -3.97
CA PHE A 27 10.73 -4.59 -4.51
C PHE A 27 10.45 -5.14 -5.89
N SER A 28 9.17 -5.30 -6.21
CA SER A 28 8.69 -5.51 -7.58
C SER A 28 7.29 -4.91 -7.73
N TYR A 29 7.00 -4.39 -8.90
CA TYR A 29 5.67 -3.97 -9.30
C TYR A 29 5.18 -4.88 -10.42
N MET A 30 4.08 -5.57 -10.19
CA MET A 30 3.46 -6.44 -11.19
C MET A 30 2.10 -5.88 -11.59
N PRO A 31 1.92 -5.49 -12.85
CA PRO A 31 0.62 -5.05 -13.37
C PRO A 31 -0.41 -6.19 -13.39
N LEU A 32 -1.68 -5.84 -13.20
CA LEU A 32 -2.76 -6.85 -13.19
C LEU A 32 -2.86 -7.61 -14.51
N GLU A 33 -2.60 -6.98 -15.64
CA GLU A 33 -2.62 -7.62 -16.96
C GLU A 33 -1.54 -8.69 -17.13
N VAL A 34 -0.44 -8.59 -16.39
CA VAL A 34 0.60 -9.62 -16.33
C VAL A 34 0.19 -10.72 -15.34
N LEU A 35 -0.31 -10.33 -14.17
CA LEU A 35 -0.71 -11.24 -13.11
C LEU A 35 -1.93 -12.08 -13.51
N SER A 36 -2.93 -11.46 -14.11
CA SER A 36 -4.17 -12.10 -14.55
C SER A 36 -4.84 -11.32 -15.68
N PRO A 37 -4.51 -11.61 -16.95
CA PRO A 37 -5.11 -10.95 -18.11
C PRO A 37 -6.64 -11.00 -18.09
N ARG A 38 -7.23 -12.14 -17.72
CA ARG A 38 -8.69 -12.30 -17.65
C ARG A 38 -9.36 -11.35 -16.65
N LEU A 39 -8.74 -11.10 -15.49
CA LEU A 39 -9.26 -10.13 -14.53
C LEU A 39 -9.13 -8.70 -15.06
N ARG A 40 -8.06 -8.42 -15.79
CA ARG A 40 -7.88 -7.14 -16.46
C ARG A 40 -9.00 -6.91 -17.48
N ASP A 41 -9.28 -7.88 -18.34
CA ASP A 41 -10.35 -7.79 -19.34
C ASP A 41 -11.71 -7.51 -18.67
N LEU A 42 -12.01 -8.20 -17.55
CA LEU A 42 -13.24 -7.98 -16.79
C LEU A 42 -13.32 -6.58 -16.17
N ILE A 43 -12.21 -6.02 -15.72
CA ILE A 43 -12.15 -4.65 -15.19
C ILE A 43 -12.39 -3.63 -16.31
N ASP A 44 -11.86 -3.88 -17.50
CA ASP A 44 -11.97 -3.01 -18.66
C ASP A 44 -13.39 -2.99 -19.26
N LEU A 45 -14.28 -3.90 -18.86
CA LEU A 45 -15.71 -3.83 -19.18
C LEU A 45 -16.46 -2.71 -18.43
N ARG A 46 -15.83 -2.02 -17.48
CA ARG A 46 -16.46 -0.94 -16.70
C ARG A 46 -17.14 0.14 -17.57
N PRO A 47 -16.56 0.63 -18.67
CA PRO A 47 -17.24 1.60 -19.54
C PRO A 47 -18.51 1.05 -20.17
N VAL A 48 -18.57 -0.26 -20.44
CA VAL A 48 -19.75 -0.93 -21.01
C VAL A 48 -20.86 -1.07 -20.00
N PHE A 49 -20.54 -1.46 -18.78
CA PHE A 49 -21.53 -1.66 -17.70
C PHE A 49 -21.91 -0.38 -16.97
N GLY A 50 -21.15 0.70 -17.11
CA GLY A 50 -21.38 1.97 -16.42
C GLY A 50 -21.09 1.95 -14.91
N LEU A 51 -20.66 0.80 -14.35
CA LEU A 51 -20.42 0.62 -12.92
C LEU A 51 -19.23 -0.32 -12.64
N ARG A 52 -18.73 -0.27 -11.43
CA ARG A 52 -17.69 -1.20 -10.96
C ARG A 52 -18.33 -2.57 -10.66
N SER A 53 -17.66 -3.64 -11.06
CA SER A 53 -18.03 -5.01 -10.74
C SER A 53 -17.32 -5.49 -9.46
N PRO A 54 -17.76 -6.61 -8.85
CA PRO A 54 -17.06 -7.25 -7.73
C PRO A 54 -15.59 -7.58 -8.02
N VAL A 55 -15.22 -7.75 -9.30
CA VAL A 55 -13.82 -7.98 -9.73
C VAL A 55 -12.88 -6.89 -9.22
N HIS A 56 -13.33 -5.63 -9.20
CA HIS A 56 -12.53 -4.51 -8.67
C HIS A 56 -12.19 -4.66 -7.18
N SER A 57 -12.97 -5.43 -6.45
CA SER A 57 -12.75 -5.68 -5.02
C SER A 57 -11.90 -6.92 -4.81
N PHE A 58 -12.31 -8.09 -5.34
CA PHE A 58 -11.61 -9.33 -5.03
C PHE A 58 -10.23 -9.46 -5.73
N SER A 59 -10.01 -8.80 -6.87
CA SER A 59 -8.68 -8.77 -7.50
C SER A 59 -7.58 -8.19 -6.59
N ARG A 60 -7.96 -7.39 -5.60
CA ARG A 60 -7.04 -6.86 -4.59
C ARG A 60 -6.56 -7.91 -3.58
N MET A 61 -7.26 -9.06 -3.50
CA MET A 61 -6.93 -10.17 -2.60
C MET A 61 -5.91 -11.16 -3.19
N ILE A 62 -5.45 -10.93 -4.43
CA ILE A 62 -4.49 -11.82 -5.08
C ILE A 62 -3.14 -11.71 -4.38
N ASN A 63 -2.62 -12.84 -3.93
CA ASN A 63 -1.32 -12.97 -3.27
C ASN A 63 -0.46 -14.00 -4.01
N PRO A 64 0.20 -13.61 -5.11
CA PRO A 64 0.84 -14.56 -6.02
C PRO A 64 2.06 -15.26 -5.43
N PHE A 65 2.66 -14.70 -4.40
CA PHE A 65 3.83 -15.26 -3.72
C PHE A 65 3.53 -15.84 -2.34
N SER A 66 2.27 -15.98 -1.99
CA SER A 66 1.85 -16.41 -0.65
C SER A 66 2.56 -15.60 0.46
N ALA A 67 2.67 -14.28 0.25
CA ALA A 67 3.29 -13.41 1.22
C ALA A 67 2.58 -13.52 2.57
N PRO A 68 3.31 -13.66 3.69
CA PRO A 68 2.71 -13.86 5.01
C PRO A 68 1.93 -12.65 5.50
N THR A 69 2.19 -11.48 4.95
CA THR A 69 1.51 -10.24 5.34
C THR A 69 1.01 -9.51 4.09
N MET A 70 -0.24 -9.09 4.12
CA MET A 70 -0.87 -8.28 3.08
C MET A 70 -1.36 -6.96 3.65
N MET A 71 -1.35 -5.95 2.79
CA MET A 71 -1.93 -4.63 3.07
C MET A 71 -3.03 -4.35 2.04
N MET A 72 -4.14 -3.80 2.49
CA MET A 72 -5.28 -3.51 1.61
C MET A 72 -5.88 -2.14 1.89
N GLY A 73 -5.87 -1.29 0.88
CA GLY A 73 -6.56 -0.01 0.90
C GLY A 73 -7.98 -0.15 0.33
N ILE A 74 -8.98 0.33 1.08
CA ILE A 74 -10.40 0.30 0.68
C ILE A 74 -10.98 1.70 0.81
N PHE A 75 -11.70 2.16 -0.21
CA PHE A 75 -12.33 3.47 -0.19
C PHE A 75 -13.59 3.50 0.69
N HIS A 76 -14.47 2.50 0.53
CA HIS A 76 -15.75 2.43 1.23
C HIS A 76 -15.65 1.60 2.51
N ARG A 77 -15.88 2.23 3.66
CA ARG A 77 -15.77 1.60 4.99
C ARG A 77 -16.59 0.30 5.11
N GLY A 78 -17.79 0.23 4.52
CA GLY A 78 -18.64 -0.95 4.60
C GLY A 78 -18.05 -2.25 4.00
N PHE A 79 -16.94 -2.15 3.27
CA PHE A 79 -16.24 -3.32 2.72
C PHE A 79 -15.07 -3.81 3.56
N MET A 80 -14.72 -3.12 4.66
CA MET A 80 -13.55 -3.49 5.47
C MET A 80 -13.76 -4.82 6.17
N ASP A 81 -14.92 -5.02 6.80
CA ASP A 81 -15.27 -6.28 7.45
C ASP A 81 -15.36 -7.44 6.44
N ILE A 82 -15.86 -7.17 5.24
CA ILE A 82 -15.95 -8.16 4.16
C ILE A 82 -14.55 -8.63 3.75
N HIS A 83 -13.60 -7.70 3.55
CA HIS A 83 -12.23 -8.07 3.17
C HIS A 83 -11.47 -8.74 4.31
N ALA A 84 -11.66 -8.29 5.55
CA ALA A 84 -11.07 -8.94 6.72
C ALA A 84 -11.61 -10.37 6.88
N GLY A 85 -12.92 -10.57 6.73
CA GLY A 85 -13.55 -11.90 6.72
C GLY A 85 -13.07 -12.79 5.58
N ALA A 86 -12.94 -12.23 4.37
CA ALA A 86 -12.40 -12.94 3.21
C ALA A 86 -10.94 -13.40 3.41
N ALA A 87 -10.11 -12.59 4.05
CA ALA A 87 -8.74 -12.97 4.37
C ALA A 87 -8.66 -14.23 5.23
N ARG A 88 -9.53 -14.33 6.25
CA ARG A 88 -9.64 -15.52 7.10
C ARG A 88 -10.04 -16.75 6.30
N ILE A 89 -11.08 -16.64 5.47
CA ILE A 89 -11.57 -17.76 4.63
C ILE A 89 -10.48 -18.22 3.65
N LEU A 90 -9.71 -17.29 3.11
CA LEU A 90 -8.61 -17.59 2.17
C LEU A 90 -7.34 -18.09 2.87
N GLY A 91 -7.31 -18.13 4.19
CA GLY A 91 -6.13 -18.56 4.96
C GLY A 91 -4.97 -17.59 4.87
N GLN A 92 -5.22 -16.29 4.65
CA GLN A 92 -4.16 -15.27 4.65
C GLN A 92 -3.63 -15.11 6.07
N PRO A 93 -2.32 -15.39 6.32
CA PRO A 93 -1.81 -15.42 7.69
C PRO A 93 -1.97 -14.10 8.43
N ARG A 94 -1.66 -12.98 7.79
CA ARG A 94 -1.85 -11.63 8.34
C ARG A 94 -2.26 -10.64 7.27
N MET A 95 -3.25 -9.82 7.57
CA MET A 95 -3.65 -8.75 6.67
C MET A 95 -4.12 -7.52 7.44
N ALA A 96 -3.77 -6.33 6.95
CA ALA A 96 -4.41 -5.10 7.36
C ALA A 96 -5.35 -4.59 6.27
N VAL A 97 -6.56 -4.18 6.69
CA VAL A 97 -7.51 -3.47 5.84
C VAL A 97 -7.76 -2.11 6.45
N PHE A 98 -7.59 -1.06 5.68
CA PHE A 98 -7.83 0.30 6.15
C PHE A 98 -8.31 1.21 5.01
N ARG A 99 -8.82 2.39 5.38
CA ARG A 99 -9.29 3.34 4.40
C ARG A 99 -8.11 4.06 3.75
N GLY A 100 -7.98 3.90 2.43
CA GLY A 100 -7.13 4.70 1.56
C GLY A 100 -7.93 5.61 0.65
N GLU A 101 -7.39 6.76 0.26
CA GLU A 101 -8.01 7.62 -0.74
C GLU A 101 -8.02 6.90 -2.09
N GLY A 102 -9.15 6.96 -2.81
CA GLY A 102 -9.30 6.16 -4.03
C GLY A 102 -9.21 4.63 -3.85
N GLY A 103 -8.96 4.14 -2.62
CA GLY A 103 -8.67 2.73 -2.33
C GLY A 103 -7.20 2.37 -2.45
N GLU A 104 -6.32 3.37 -2.42
CA GLU A 104 -4.87 3.17 -2.39
C GLU A 104 -4.40 2.58 -1.06
N ILE A 105 -3.25 1.87 -1.08
CA ILE A 105 -2.63 1.34 0.14
C ILE A 105 -1.76 2.43 0.74
N GLU A 106 -2.44 3.47 1.23
CA GLU A 106 -1.81 4.64 1.81
C GLU A 106 -2.62 5.11 3.02
N ARG A 107 -1.97 5.12 4.20
CA ARG A 107 -2.60 5.71 5.39
C ARG A 107 -2.67 7.22 5.22
N ARG A 108 -3.88 7.77 5.29
CA ARG A 108 -4.07 9.23 5.30
C ARG A 108 -3.55 9.81 6.61
N PRO A 109 -2.53 10.69 6.56
CA PRO A 109 -1.88 11.17 7.77
C PRO A 109 -2.67 12.26 8.52
N ASN A 110 -3.59 12.93 7.83
CA ASN A 110 -4.33 14.11 8.33
C ASN A 110 -5.67 13.75 8.99
N LYS A 111 -6.02 12.47 9.12
CA LYS A 111 -7.29 12.03 9.73
C LYS A 111 -7.08 10.74 10.52
N PRO A 112 -7.82 10.54 11.61
CA PRO A 112 -7.85 9.25 12.28
C PRO A 112 -8.29 8.15 11.30
N THR A 113 -7.67 6.98 11.40
CA THR A 113 -7.93 5.84 10.52
C THR A 113 -8.20 4.61 11.37
N GLN A 114 -9.26 3.87 11.05
CA GLN A 114 -9.48 2.54 11.60
C GLN A 114 -8.76 1.52 10.73
N VAL A 115 -8.07 0.59 11.38
CA VAL A 115 -7.32 -0.50 10.75
C VAL A 115 -7.84 -1.81 11.29
N TRP A 116 -8.33 -2.67 10.41
CA TRP A 116 -8.69 -4.06 10.69
C TRP A 116 -7.46 -4.93 10.49
N ILE A 117 -6.98 -5.58 11.53
CA ILE A 117 -5.84 -6.48 11.47
C ILE A 117 -6.35 -7.90 11.67
N THR A 118 -6.12 -8.78 10.71
CA THR A 118 -6.41 -10.21 10.81
C THR A 118 -5.13 -11.00 11.09
N GLU A 119 -5.24 -12.03 11.91
CA GLU A 119 -4.17 -12.99 12.19
C GLU A 119 -4.76 -14.40 12.25
N GLY A 120 -4.49 -15.20 11.21
CA GLY A 120 -5.05 -16.53 11.06
C GLY A 120 -6.59 -16.53 11.15
N ASP A 121 -7.11 -17.43 11.98
CA ASP A 121 -8.56 -17.59 12.18
C ASP A 121 -9.15 -16.72 13.30
N ALA A 122 -8.32 -15.90 13.97
CA ALA A 122 -8.77 -15.01 15.03
C ALA A 122 -9.75 -13.94 14.50
N GLU A 123 -10.62 -13.46 15.38
CA GLU A 123 -11.47 -12.30 15.05
C GLU A 123 -10.59 -11.08 14.75
N PRO A 124 -10.94 -10.26 13.73
CA PRO A 124 -10.16 -9.09 13.38
C PRO A 124 -10.03 -8.13 14.57
N LEU A 125 -8.80 -7.73 14.87
CA LEU A 125 -8.54 -6.64 15.80
C LEU A 125 -8.79 -5.32 15.06
N VAL A 126 -9.66 -4.46 15.60
CA VAL A 126 -9.91 -3.13 15.04
C VAL A 126 -9.25 -2.08 15.91
N GLU A 127 -8.22 -1.43 15.37
CA GLU A 127 -7.50 -0.36 16.05
C GLU A 127 -7.86 1.01 15.45
N THR A 128 -7.98 2.03 16.29
CA THR A 128 -8.09 3.42 15.84
C THR A 128 -6.74 4.10 15.94
N TRP A 129 -6.23 4.50 14.80
CA TRP A 129 -4.96 5.19 14.65
C TRP A 129 -5.17 6.70 14.60
N PRO A 130 -4.46 7.50 15.39
CA PRO A 130 -4.64 8.96 15.40
C PRO A 130 -4.15 9.58 14.08
N ALA A 131 -4.54 10.83 13.83
CA ALA A 131 -3.91 11.62 12.79
C ALA A 131 -2.43 11.87 13.14
N LEU A 132 -1.57 11.92 12.12
CA LEU A 132 -0.15 12.24 12.26
C LEU A 132 0.12 13.74 12.03
N LEU A 133 -0.83 14.44 11.43
CA LEU A 133 -0.77 15.88 11.14
C LEU A 133 -1.96 16.57 11.76
N ASP A 134 -1.72 17.77 12.28
CA ASP A 134 -2.77 18.59 12.90
C ASP A 134 -3.70 19.23 11.85
N ASP A 135 -3.19 19.54 10.66
CA ASP A 135 -4.00 20.07 9.57
C ASP A 135 -4.87 18.96 8.95
N PRO A 136 -6.22 19.05 9.09
CA PRO A 136 -7.13 18.06 8.55
C PRO A 136 -7.31 18.14 7.02
N HIS A 137 -6.74 19.16 6.37
CA HIS A 137 -6.88 19.34 4.93
C HIS A 137 -5.89 18.46 4.16
N GLN A 138 -6.38 17.85 3.10
CA GLN A 138 -5.53 17.17 2.15
C GLN A 138 -4.93 18.21 1.20
N PRO A 139 -3.63 18.13 0.90
CA PRO A 139 -3.06 18.97 -0.15
C PRO A 139 -3.86 18.84 -1.46
N ALA A 140 -4.06 19.95 -2.15
CA ALA A 140 -4.71 19.92 -3.45
C ALA A 140 -3.86 19.11 -4.43
N ASP A 141 -4.52 18.35 -5.30
CA ASP A 141 -3.85 17.68 -6.40
C ASP A 141 -3.20 18.73 -7.29
N GLY A 142 -1.88 18.71 -7.33
CA GLY A 142 -1.08 19.54 -8.24
C GLY A 142 -0.85 18.86 -9.59
N ALA A 143 -0.14 19.55 -10.48
CA ALA A 143 0.38 18.90 -11.68
C ALA A 143 1.31 17.73 -11.27
N MET A 144 1.19 16.59 -11.96
CA MET A 144 2.04 15.44 -11.69
C MET A 144 3.51 15.80 -11.96
N ASP A 145 4.32 15.80 -10.91
CA ASP A 145 5.77 15.95 -10.99
C ASP A 145 6.44 14.63 -10.63
N LEU A 146 6.95 13.93 -11.62
CA LEU A 146 7.61 12.63 -11.44
C LEU A 146 8.87 12.73 -10.58
N HIS A 147 9.52 13.91 -10.56
CA HIS A 147 10.73 14.15 -9.78
C HIS A 147 10.44 14.43 -8.30
N GLU A 148 9.21 14.79 -7.94
CA GLU A 148 8.89 15.12 -6.53
C GLU A 148 9.11 13.95 -5.59
N ILE A 149 8.70 12.73 -5.97
CA ILE A 149 8.92 11.53 -5.15
C ILE A 149 10.41 11.28 -4.95
N GLU A 150 11.23 11.50 -5.99
CA GLU A 150 12.67 11.37 -5.89
C GLU A 150 13.26 12.40 -4.92
N ARG A 151 12.88 13.67 -5.04
CA ARG A 151 13.33 14.75 -4.13
C ARG A 151 12.95 14.47 -2.69
N VAL A 152 11.72 14.05 -2.43
CA VAL A 152 11.25 13.67 -1.08
C VAL A 152 12.04 12.47 -0.54
N TRP A 153 12.29 11.46 -1.38
CA TRP A 153 13.09 10.29 -0.97
C TRP A 153 14.52 10.69 -0.60
N ARG A 154 15.16 11.53 -1.39
CA ARG A 154 16.53 12.02 -1.17
C ARG A 154 16.62 12.99 0.00
N GLY A 155 15.52 13.64 0.36
CA GLY A 155 15.45 14.68 1.38
C GLY A 155 15.79 16.06 0.84
N ASP A 156 15.64 16.26 -0.47
CA ASP A 156 15.86 17.54 -1.15
C ASP A 156 14.56 18.38 -1.18
N SER A 157 13.45 17.79 -0.82
CA SER A 157 12.13 18.43 -0.68
C SER A 157 11.49 18.03 0.64
N GLU A 158 10.98 19.05 1.37
CA GLU A 158 10.17 18.84 2.57
C GLU A 158 8.69 18.79 2.19
N HIS A 159 8.14 17.60 2.14
CA HIS A 159 6.71 17.39 1.87
C HIS A 159 6.08 16.65 3.06
N ALA A 160 5.66 17.40 4.08
CA ALA A 160 5.18 16.85 5.35
C ALA A 160 4.07 15.80 5.17
N TYR A 161 3.09 16.06 4.29
CA TYR A 161 2.00 15.12 4.01
C TYR A 161 2.53 13.81 3.41
N ALA A 162 3.38 13.87 2.39
CA ALA A 162 3.94 12.69 1.74
C ALA A 162 4.79 11.85 2.72
N VAL A 163 5.66 12.51 3.50
CA VAL A 163 6.48 11.82 4.50
C VAL A 163 5.61 11.17 5.57
N ALA A 164 4.60 11.88 6.08
CA ALA A 164 3.68 11.32 7.08
C ALA A 164 2.84 10.16 6.53
N SER A 165 2.42 10.21 5.25
CA SER A 165 1.75 9.09 4.56
C SER A 165 2.64 7.85 4.49
N VAL A 166 3.89 8.02 4.07
CA VAL A 166 4.86 6.92 3.98
C VAL A 166 5.12 6.32 5.36
N VAL A 167 5.48 7.15 6.34
CA VAL A 167 5.76 6.70 7.72
C VAL A 167 4.53 6.03 8.33
N GLY A 168 3.35 6.62 8.15
CA GLY A 168 2.10 6.05 8.63
C GLY A 168 1.79 4.68 8.01
N THR A 169 2.05 4.50 6.72
CA THR A 169 1.83 3.23 6.03
C THR A 169 2.85 2.17 6.44
N ILE A 170 4.12 2.54 6.63
CA ILE A 170 5.15 1.67 7.20
C ILE A 170 4.73 1.22 8.61
N ALA A 171 4.23 2.13 9.46
CA ALA A 171 3.79 1.81 10.81
C ALA A 171 2.66 0.76 10.81
N VAL A 172 1.60 0.94 9.98
CA VAL A 172 0.54 -0.05 9.84
C VAL A 172 1.11 -1.40 9.39
N THR A 173 2.07 -1.39 8.45
CA THR A 173 2.74 -2.61 7.98
C THR A 173 3.48 -3.33 9.11
N LEU A 174 4.29 -2.61 9.88
CA LEU A 174 5.05 -3.18 11.01
C LEU A 174 4.13 -3.79 12.08
N ARG A 175 3.04 -3.10 12.39
CA ARG A 175 2.04 -3.59 13.34
C ARG A 175 1.39 -4.88 12.83
N THR A 176 0.99 -4.92 11.56
CA THR A 176 0.40 -6.09 10.92
C THR A 176 1.37 -7.26 10.86
N MET A 177 2.66 -7.01 10.65
CA MET A 177 3.72 -8.03 10.68
C MET A 177 4.00 -8.56 12.09
N GLY A 178 3.41 -7.97 13.14
CA GLY A 178 3.73 -8.30 14.53
C GLY A 178 5.11 -7.83 14.97
N LYS A 179 5.67 -6.80 14.31
CA LYS A 179 6.96 -6.18 14.66
C LYS A 179 6.83 -5.06 15.66
N ALA A 180 5.61 -4.65 15.99
CA ALA A 180 5.30 -3.66 17.01
C ALA A 180 4.07 -4.12 17.80
N ALA A 181 4.12 -3.97 19.12
CA ALA A 181 3.04 -4.36 20.02
C ALA A 181 1.93 -3.29 20.13
N SER A 182 2.23 -2.05 19.76
CA SER A 182 1.29 -0.93 19.83
C SER A 182 1.42 0.01 18.65
N VAL A 183 0.41 0.87 18.45
CA VAL A 183 0.42 1.95 17.45
C VAL A 183 1.61 2.88 17.65
N ALA A 184 1.84 3.33 18.90
CA ALA A 184 2.94 4.25 19.21
C ALA A 184 4.31 3.64 18.91
N GLU A 185 4.52 2.37 19.25
CA GLU A 185 5.76 1.65 18.92
C GLU A 185 5.93 1.52 17.40
N ALA A 186 4.86 1.18 16.67
CA ALA A 186 4.90 1.07 15.22
C ALA A 186 5.26 2.40 14.55
N GLU A 187 4.70 3.51 15.02
CA GLU A 187 5.01 4.85 14.50
C GLU A 187 6.45 5.28 14.81
N SER A 188 6.95 4.95 16.00
CA SER A 188 8.35 5.20 16.38
C SER A 188 9.32 4.42 15.50
N LEU A 189 9.08 3.12 15.33
CA LEU A 189 9.91 2.27 14.45
C LEU A 189 9.86 2.73 12.99
N ALA A 190 8.67 3.08 12.49
CA ALA A 190 8.51 3.57 11.12
C ALA A 190 9.28 4.88 10.87
N SER A 191 9.23 5.80 11.83
CA SER A 191 10.00 7.04 11.79
C SER A 191 11.52 6.76 11.76
N GLY A 192 11.99 5.81 12.56
CA GLY A 192 13.39 5.37 12.55
C GLY A 192 13.80 4.77 11.20
N ILE A 193 12.95 3.92 10.60
CA ILE A 193 13.20 3.33 9.27
C ILE A 193 13.27 4.42 8.21
N TRP A 194 12.35 5.38 8.23
CA TRP A 194 12.38 6.50 7.30
C TRP A 194 13.64 7.35 7.45
N ALA A 195 14.03 7.65 8.67
CA ALA A 195 15.25 8.42 8.94
C ALA A 195 16.53 7.71 8.46
N ALA A 196 16.60 6.39 8.65
CA ALA A 196 17.73 5.56 8.27
C ALA A 196 17.72 5.09 6.81
N ARG A 197 16.74 5.50 5.99
CA ARG A 197 16.62 5.04 4.60
C ARG A 197 17.87 5.36 3.78
N ASN A 198 18.21 4.51 2.85
CA ASN A 198 19.26 4.82 1.87
C ASN A 198 18.74 5.83 0.84
N ARG A 199 19.10 7.08 1.01
CA ARG A 199 18.68 8.19 0.13
C ARG A 199 19.18 8.07 -1.31
N GLN A 200 20.19 7.24 -1.54
CA GLN A 200 20.78 6.96 -2.86
C GLN A 200 20.14 5.77 -3.57
N PHE A 201 19.23 5.03 -2.89
CA PHE A 201 18.67 3.79 -3.41
C PHE A 201 17.85 3.97 -4.69
N LEU A 202 17.15 5.08 -4.83
CA LEU A 202 16.47 5.42 -6.08
C LEU A 202 17.53 6.00 -7.04
N GLY A 203 18.21 5.10 -7.72
CA GLY A 203 19.09 5.45 -8.80
C GLY A 203 18.31 5.62 -10.08
N VAL A 204 17.98 6.86 -10.44
CA VAL A 204 17.87 7.18 -11.86
C VAL A 204 19.22 6.80 -12.44
N ALA A 205 19.24 5.86 -13.41
CA ALA A 205 20.45 5.60 -14.18
C ALA A 205 20.92 6.95 -14.74
N ALA A 206 22.11 7.37 -14.33
CA ALA A 206 22.74 8.57 -14.82
C ALA A 206 23.00 8.44 -16.31
#